data_92d2cde0f9063bb49a1da67f218edb9b
#
_entry.id   92d2cde0f9063bb49a1da67f218edb9b
#
_cell.length_a   1.000
_cell.length_b   1.000
_cell.length_c   1.000
_cell.angle_alpha   90.00
_cell.angle_beta   90.00
_cell.angle_gamma   90.00
#
_symmetry.space_group_name_H-M   'P 1'
#
loop_
_entity.id
_entity.type
_entity.pdbx_description
1 polymer ?
#
loop_
_entity_poly.entity_id
_entity_poly.type
_entity_poly.pdbx_seq_one_letter_code
_entity_poly.pdbx_strand_id
1 'polypeptide(L)'
;MGMETTGCVVVGGGPAGMMLGLLLARAGVEVTVLEKHADFFRDFRGDTVHASTIRLIDELGLGEEFRRLPQSRLTNIAFPVPGGPPVTMGNFASLPAPYNYVALMPQWDFLNFLAGAAAQEPSFSLRMSHTATALVRNGGRVTGVRYRTADGAGGELRADLVIATDGRHSTLRREAGLAPKAYPVPFDTWWFRLPRYASERGAVAGIVPAFGRGEALLALFRTDYFQMGYLAPKGTDARLRAEGIKEYRRRIAALRPDFADRVDAIASLEDLHWLDVRLDRLREWHINGLLCIGDAAHAMSPAGGVGINLAIQDAVAAADCLAPSLLRGRVSRAELARVQRRRRMPTVVVQTAQRAMHRLLFEPIMSGKRSGAPAALLFLARHLPAAGRVVPRFIAFGPRPEHAPGFARRTPQQLRPGAG
;
A
#
# COMPACT_ATOMS: atom_id res chain seq x y z
N MET A 1 -37.90 0.65 -2.27
CA MET A 1 -36.51 1.13 -2.45
C MET A 1 -36.21 1.04 -3.93
N GLY A 2 -35.85 2.15 -4.57
CA GLY A 2 -35.44 2.15 -5.97
C GLY A 2 -34.15 1.32 -6.14
N MET A 3 -34.03 0.63 -7.25
CA MET A 3 -32.85 -0.16 -7.59
C MET A 3 -31.76 0.82 -8.05
N GLU A 4 -30.71 0.96 -7.24
CA GLU A 4 -29.58 1.84 -7.58
C GLU A 4 -28.63 1.15 -8.56
N THR A 5 -28.19 1.88 -9.58
CA THR A 5 -27.29 1.37 -10.62
C THR A 5 -26.11 2.30 -10.86
N THR A 6 -24.99 1.74 -11.27
CA THR A 6 -23.78 2.46 -11.72
C THR A 6 -23.06 1.61 -12.78
N GLY A 7 -22.17 2.19 -13.56
CA GLY A 7 -21.37 1.42 -14.53
C GLY A 7 -20.36 0.47 -13.86
N CYS A 8 -19.69 0.94 -12.78
CA CYS A 8 -18.73 0.14 -12.02
C CYS A 8 -18.84 0.39 -10.52
N VAL A 9 -18.92 -0.69 -9.74
CA VAL A 9 -18.78 -0.63 -8.27
C VAL A 9 -17.36 -1.03 -7.89
N VAL A 10 -16.67 -0.16 -7.16
CA VAL A 10 -15.38 -0.44 -6.55
C VAL A 10 -15.56 -0.58 -5.05
N VAL A 11 -15.22 -1.73 -4.48
CA VAL A 11 -15.39 -2.00 -3.05
C VAL A 11 -14.08 -1.89 -2.32
N GLY A 12 -13.96 -0.87 -1.48
CA GLY A 12 -12.78 -0.50 -0.70
C GLY A 12 -12.12 0.79 -1.19
N GLY A 13 -12.15 1.86 -0.38
CA GLY A 13 -11.55 3.17 -0.65
C GLY A 13 -10.05 3.25 -0.33
N GLY A 14 -9.31 2.11 -0.40
CA GLY A 14 -7.86 2.10 -0.28
C GLY A 14 -7.16 2.62 -1.54
N PRO A 15 -5.80 2.59 -1.58
CA PRO A 15 -5.03 3.17 -2.71
C PRO A 15 -5.43 2.63 -4.08
N ALA A 16 -5.71 1.33 -4.21
CA ALA A 16 -6.18 0.75 -5.47
C ALA A 16 -7.58 1.28 -5.84
N GLY A 17 -8.51 1.31 -4.88
CA GLY A 17 -9.88 1.72 -5.15
C GLY A 17 -10.01 3.20 -5.49
N MET A 18 -9.35 4.07 -4.74
CA MET A 18 -9.37 5.51 -5.00
C MET A 18 -8.70 5.87 -6.33
N MET A 19 -7.54 5.27 -6.63
CA MET A 19 -6.88 5.47 -7.93
C MET A 19 -7.74 4.94 -9.09
N LEU A 20 -8.34 3.77 -8.93
CA LEU A 20 -9.22 3.19 -9.96
C LEU A 20 -10.47 4.06 -10.18
N GLY A 21 -11.10 4.51 -9.08
CA GLY A 21 -12.26 5.41 -9.14
C GLY A 21 -11.95 6.69 -9.94
N LEU A 22 -10.83 7.36 -9.61
CA LEU A 22 -10.36 8.54 -10.33
C LEU A 22 -10.15 8.25 -11.83
N LEU A 23 -9.46 7.15 -12.17
CA LEU A 23 -9.14 6.83 -13.55
C LEU A 23 -10.39 6.46 -14.37
N LEU A 24 -11.32 5.69 -13.81
CA LEU A 24 -12.56 5.33 -14.48
C LEU A 24 -13.48 6.54 -14.67
N ALA A 25 -13.57 7.41 -13.66
CA ALA A 25 -14.34 8.65 -13.79
C ALA A 25 -13.77 9.58 -14.87
N ARG A 26 -12.45 9.70 -14.96
CA ARG A 26 -11.78 10.45 -16.05
C ARG A 26 -11.99 9.85 -17.44
N ALA A 27 -12.30 8.57 -17.51
CA ALA A 27 -12.74 7.93 -18.76
C ALA A 27 -14.23 8.18 -19.08
N GLY A 28 -15.00 8.81 -18.18
CA GLY A 28 -16.43 9.02 -18.32
C GLY A 28 -17.28 7.82 -17.87
N VAL A 29 -16.70 6.86 -17.15
CA VAL A 29 -17.42 5.71 -16.60
C VAL A 29 -18.07 6.12 -15.28
N GLU A 30 -19.39 5.92 -15.18
CA GLU A 30 -20.10 6.07 -13.90
C GLU A 30 -19.53 5.06 -12.88
N VAL A 31 -18.83 5.55 -11.86
CA VAL A 31 -18.16 4.72 -10.86
C VAL A 31 -18.55 5.11 -9.45
N THR A 32 -18.93 4.11 -8.66
CA THR A 32 -19.20 4.28 -7.23
C THR A 32 -18.18 3.49 -6.41
N VAL A 33 -17.44 4.18 -5.55
CA VAL A 33 -16.53 3.59 -4.57
C VAL A 33 -17.24 3.45 -3.24
N LEU A 34 -17.32 2.24 -2.68
CA LEU A 34 -17.84 1.97 -1.35
C LEU A 34 -16.70 1.80 -0.36
N GLU A 35 -16.69 2.60 0.70
CA GLU A 35 -15.72 2.50 1.79
C GLU A 35 -16.45 2.26 3.11
N LYS A 36 -16.03 1.23 3.85
CA LYS A 36 -16.69 0.82 5.10
C LYS A 36 -16.47 1.77 6.27
N HIS A 37 -15.43 2.58 6.25
CA HIS A 37 -15.14 3.55 7.30
C HIS A 37 -15.73 4.91 6.99
N ALA A 38 -15.88 5.74 8.04
CA ALA A 38 -16.42 7.09 7.93
C ALA A 38 -15.40 8.08 7.34
N ASP A 39 -14.11 7.76 7.43
CA ASP A 39 -13.01 8.57 6.94
C ASP A 39 -11.83 7.70 6.48
N PHE A 40 -10.75 8.30 6.02
CA PHE A 40 -9.51 7.63 5.67
C PHE A 40 -8.50 7.59 6.83
N PHE A 41 -8.84 8.16 7.97
CA PHE A 41 -7.98 8.15 9.15
C PHE A 41 -7.95 6.73 9.74
N ARG A 42 -7.01 5.95 9.30
CA ARG A 42 -6.81 4.57 9.71
C ARG A 42 -5.43 4.38 10.26
N ASP A 43 -5.31 3.23 10.95
CA ASP A 43 -4.05 2.76 11.50
C ASP A 43 -2.89 2.90 10.52
N PHE A 44 -1.75 3.20 11.09
CA PHE A 44 -0.46 3.42 10.48
C PHE A 44 -0.06 2.33 9.48
N ARG A 45 -0.54 2.41 8.24
CA ARG A 45 -0.20 1.48 7.17
C ARG A 45 0.18 2.22 5.92
N GLY A 46 1.21 1.71 5.25
CA GLY A 46 1.47 2.05 3.87
C GLY A 46 1.86 3.50 3.62
N ASP A 47 2.84 3.98 4.32
CA ASP A 47 3.27 5.37 4.33
C ASP A 47 4.28 5.73 3.25
N THR A 48 4.45 4.89 2.21
CA THR A 48 5.46 5.09 1.16
C THR A 48 4.81 5.22 -0.22
N VAL A 49 4.96 6.37 -0.84
CA VAL A 49 4.59 6.61 -2.24
C VAL A 49 5.87 6.63 -3.07
N HIS A 50 6.02 5.63 -3.94
CA HIS A 50 7.25 5.43 -4.70
C HIS A 50 7.29 6.24 -5.99
N ALA A 51 8.47 6.34 -6.59
CA ALA A 51 8.72 7.11 -7.81
C ALA A 51 7.78 6.76 -8.97
N SER A 52 7.39 5.50 -9.14
CA SER A 52 6.43 5.09 -10.17
C SER A 52 5.05 5.72 -9.97
N THR A 53 4.59 5.81 -8.72
CA THR A 53 3.32 6.46 -8.37
C THR A 53 3.43 7.99 -8.47
N ILE A 54 4.56 8.57 -8.04
CA ILE A 54 4.80 10.03 -8.17
C ILE A 54 4.78 10.43 -9.65
N ARG A 55 5.42 9.63 -10.52
CA ARG A 55 5.37 9.85 -11.97
C ARG A 55 3.95 9.72 -12.53
N LEU A 56 3.20 8.73 -12.10
CA LEU A 56 1.80 8.56 -12.48
C LEU A 56 0.97 9.79 -12.10
N ILE A 57 1.16 10.33 -10.89
CA ILE A 57 0.47 11.53 -10.42
C ILE A 57 0.83 12.75 -11.28
N ASP A 58 2.09 12.90 -11.71
CA ASP A 58 2.50 13.95 -12.65
C ASP A 58 1.83 13.77 -14.01
N GLU A 59 1.79 12.56 -14.54
CA GLU A 59 1.10 12.23 -15.80
C GLU A 59 -0.42 12.50 -15.75
N LEU A 60 -1.01 12.44 -14.56
CA LEU A 60 -2.40 12.80 -14.29
C LEU A 60 -2.61 14.33 -14.12
N GLY A 61 -1.55 15.14 -14.18
CA GLY A 61 -1.60 16.57 -13.98
C GLY A 61 -1.66 17.01 -12.51
N LEU A 62 -1.61 16.09 -11.56
CA LEU A 62 -1.78 16.31 -10.12
C LEU A 62 -0.45 16.50 -9.36
N GLY A 63 0.68 16.53 -10.07
CA GLY A 63 2.00 16.48 -9.44
C GLY A 63 2.34 17.71 -8.61
N GLU A 64 1.90 18.90 -9.01
CA GLU A 64 2.15 20.13 -8.26
C GLU A 64 1.42 20.12 -6.92
N GLU A 65 0.15 19.73 -6.92
CA GLU A 65 -0.66 19.60 -5.71
C GLU A 65 -0.10 18.53 -4.77
N PHE A 66 0.28 17.37 -5.31
CA PHE A 66 0.91 16.30 -4.54
C PHE A 66 2.20 16.76 -3.83
N ARG A 67 3.04 17.55 -4.51
CA ARG A 67 4.30 18.05 -3.93
C ARG A 67 4.12 19.06 -2.81
N ARG A 68 2.94 19.69 -2.70
CA ARG A 68 2.57 20.60 -1.59
C ARG A 68 2.09 19.87 -0.34
N LEU A 69 1.74 18.58 -0.45
CA LEU A 69 1.32 17.79 0.71
C LEU A 69 2.48 17.62 1.70
N PRO A 70 2.19 17.60 3.01
CA PRO A 70 3.21 17.31 4.02
C PRO A 70 3.84 15.93 3.78
N GLN A 71 5.12 15.90 3.46
CA GLN A 71 5.85 14.68 3.16
C GLN A 71 7.33 14.80 3.49
N SER A 72 7.96 13.70 3.90
CA SER A 72 9.41 13.57 3.99
C SER A 72 9.93 12.81 2.77
N ARG A 73 11.07 13.25 2.21
CA ARG A 73 11.67 12.62 1.01
C ARG A 73 12.75 11.64 1.41
N LEU A 74 12.49 10.36 1.25
CA LEU A 74 13.49 9.31 1.45
C LEU A 74 14.36 9.19 0.20
N THR A 75 15.65 9.52 0.35
CA THR A 75 16.64 9.40 -0.73
C THR A 75 17.59 8.23 -0.53
N ASN A 76 17.76 7.76 0.73
CA ASN A 76 18.70 6.70 1.06
C ASN A 76 18.11 5.69 2.04
N ILE A 77 18.50 4.43 1.87
CA ILE A 77 18.28 3.36 2.88
C ILE A 77 19.67 2.91 3.32
N ALA A 78 19.98 3.07 4.62
CA ALA A 78 21.25 2.68 5.18
C ALA A 78 21.05 1.70 6.34
N PHE A 79 21.89 0.68 6.40
CA PHE A 79 21.91 -0.28 7.49
C PHE A 79 23.07 0.04 8.45
N PRO A 80 22.79 0.11 9.76
CA PRO A 80 23.83 0.28 10.76
C PRO A 80 24.74 -0.94 10.78
N VAL A 81 26.02 -0.70 10.96
CA VAL A 81 27.05 -1.74 11.10
C VAL A 81 27.73 -1.54 12.45
N PRO A 82 27.79 -2.56 13.32
CA PRO A 82 28.47 -2.45 14.60
C PRO A 82 29.93 -2.01 14.42
N GLY A 83 30.33 -0.94 15.12
CA GLY A 83 31.71 -0.41 15.11
C GLY A 83 32.16 0.23 13.80
N GLY A 84 31.24 0.52 12.86
CA GLY A 84 31.57 1.13 11.58
C GLY A 84 30.52 2.09 11.03
N PRO A 85 30.82 2.81 9.95
CA PRO A 85 29.85 3.68 9.31
C PRO A 85 28.70 2.87 8.69
N PRO A 86 27.46 3.42 8.65
CA PRO A 86 26.32 2.77 8.02
C PRO A 86 26.61 2.40 6.55
N VAL A 87 26.09 1.26 6.10
CA VAL A 87 26.21 0.82 4.71
C VAL A 87 24.94 1.21 3.95
N THR A 88 25.10 2.00 2.90
CA THR A 88 23.99 2.36 2.01
C THR A 88 23.56 1.15 1.19
N MET A 89 22.32 0.68 1.44
CA MET A 89 21.70 -0.44 0.74
C MET A 89 20.89 -0.01 -0.48
N GLY A 90 20.52 1.26 -0.55
CA GLY A 90 19.77 1.84 -1.66
C GLY A 90 19.91 3.35 -1.69
N ASN A 91 20.28 3.88 -2.85
CA ASN A 91 20.38 5.32 -3.09
C ASN A 91 19.37 5.72 -4.17
N PHE A 92 18.19 6.21 -3.76
CA PHE A 92 17.17 6.70 -4.69
C PHE A 92 17.60 8.00 -5.38
N ALA A 93 18.48 8.81 -4.77
CA ALA A 93 19.00 10.02 -5.38
C ALA A 93 19.75 9.75 -6.70
N SER A 94 20.19 8.50 -6.94
CA SER A 94 20.79 8.06 -8.21
C SER A 94 19.79 7.84 -9.35
N LEU A 95 18.49 7.88 -9.06
CA LEU A 95 17.43 7.74 -10.06
C LEU A 95 17.22 9.07 -10.80
N PRO A 96 16.62 9.04 -12.01
CA PRO A 96 16.36 10.27 -12.77
C PRO A 96 15.42 11.23 -12.01
N ALA A 97 15.82 12.50 -11.93
CA ALA A 97 14.95 13.56 -11.42
C ALA A 97 13.73 13.76 -12.36
N PRO A 98 12.58 14.17 -11.84
CA PRO A 98 12.26 14.52 -10.46
C PRO A 98 11.82 13.33 -9.59
N TYR A 99 11.95 12.09 -10.07
CA TYR A 99 11.44 10.86 -9.42
C TYR A 99 12.54 10.13 -8.63
N ASN A 100 13.44 10.85 -8.03
CA ASN A 100 14.64 10.33 -7.36
C ASN A 100 14.47 10.23 -5.83
N TYR A 101 13.26 10.00 -5.35
CA TYR A 101 12.93 9.82 -3.95
C TYR A 101 11.70 8.91 -3.77
N VAL A 102 11.49 8.46 -2.55
CA VAL A 102 10.23 7.88 -2.07
C VAL A 102 9.61 8.90 -1.11
N ALA A 103 8.35 9.27 -1.35
CA ALA A 103 7.62 10.14 -0.44
C ALA A 103 7.12 9.34 0.76
N LEU A 104 7.49 9.78 1.97
CA LEU A 104 7.00 9.28 3.23
C LEU A 104 5.89 10.22 3.72
N MET A 105 4.65 9.76 3.68
CA MET A 105 3.48 10.55 4.07
C MET A 105 2.40 9.64 4.67
N PRO A 106 1.55 10.15 5.55
CA PRO A 106 0.41 9.39 6.04
C PRO A 106 -0.49 8.93 4.90
N GLN A 107 -0.96 7.68 4.97
CA GLN A 107 -1.81 7.13 3.91
C GLN A 107 -3.11 7.92 3.75
N TRP A 108 -3.69 8.44 4.85
CA TRP A 108 -4.92 9.23 4.79
C TRP A 108 -4.75 10.53 4.01
N ASP A 109 -3.59 11.20 4.09
CA ASP A 109 -3.32 12.41 3.30
C ASP A 109 -3.29 12.08 1.80
N PHE A 110 -2.65 10.96 1.45
CA PHE A 110 -2.63 10.47 0.08
C PHE A 110 -4.03 10.07 -0.43
N LEU A 111 -4.84 9.43 0.41
CA LEU A 111 -6.21 9.03 0.03
C LEU A 111 -7.14 10.24 -0.06
N ASN A 112 -7.05 11.21 0.85
CA ASN A 112 -7.80 12.47 0.77
C ASN A 112 -7.43 13.25 -0.50
N PHE A 113 -6.16 13.30 -0.85
CA PHE A 113 -5.69 13.89 -2.10
C PHE A 113 -6.32 13.22 -3.33
N LEU A 114 -6.31 11.90 -3.41
CA LEU A 114 -6.96 11.18 -4.51
C LEU A 114 -8.47 11.38 -4.51
N ALA A 115 -9.12 11.41 -3.34
CA ALA A 115 -10.55 11.65 -3.21
C ALA A 115 -10.93 13.06 -3.67
N GLY A 116 -10.14 14.07 -3.30
CA GLY A 116 -10.33 15.45 -3.76
C GLY A 116 -10.23 15.56 -5.28
N ALA A 117 -9.22 14.93 -5.88
CA ALA A 117 -9.08 14.89 -7.34
C ALA A 117 -10.22 14.15 -8.04
N ALA A 118 -10.67 13.03 -7.47
CA ALA A 118 -11.76 12.24 -8.04
C ALA A 118 -13.12 12.95 -7.92
N ALA A 119 -13.36 13.69 -6.84
CA ALA A 119 -14.59 14.45 -6.62
C ALA A 119 -14.81 15.57 -7.65
N GLN A 120 -13.78 15.96 -8.40
CA GLN A 120 -13.90 16.93 -9.51
C GLN A 120 -14.46 16.28 -10.80
N GLU A 121 -14.51 14.96 -10.86
CA GLU A 121 -15.00 14.25 -12.03
C GLU A 121 -16.52 13.93 -11.85
N PRO A 122 -17.39 14.36 -12.77
CA PRO A 122 -18.85 14.26 -12.58
C PRO A 122 -19.37 12.81 -12.48
N SER A 123 -18.64 11.85 -13.08
CA SER A 123 -18.99 10.42 -13.05
C SER A 123 -18.50 9.70 -11.80
N PHE A 124 -17.94 10.40 -10.80
CA PHE A 124 -17.38 9.81 -9.59
C PHE A 124 -18.35 9.92 -8.40
N SER A 125 -18.54 8.83 -7.69
CA SER A 125 -19.25 8.80 -6.40
C SER A 125 -18.46 8.05 -5.36
N LEU A 126 -18.21 8.67 -4.20
CA LEU A 126 -17.60 8.04 -3.03
C LEU A 126 -18.63 7.95 -1.90
N ARG A 127 -18.86 6.72 -1.41
CA ARG A 127 -19.78 6.45 -0.30
C ARG A 127 -18.99 5.91 0.88
N MET A 128 -18.73 6.79 1.83
CA MET A 128 -18.13 6.42 3.12
C MET A 128 -19.15 5.73 4.01
N SER A 129 -18.71 4.96 4.99
CA SER A 129 -19.55 4.19 5.92
C SER A 129 -20.49 3.16 5.22
N HIS A 130 -20.09 2.66 4.04
CA HIS A 130 -20.81 1.65 3.28
C HIS A 130 -20.00 0.36 3.23
N THR A 131 -20.40 -0.65 4.02
CA THR A 131 -19.73 -1.95 4.08
C THR A 131 -20.38 -2.92 3.10
N ALA A 132 -19.67 -3.33 2.05
CA ALA A 132 -20.14 -4.40 1.18
C ALA A 132 -20.19 -5.73 1.95
N THR A 133 -21.33 -6.42 1.90
CA THR A 133 -21.62 -7.63 2.70
C THR A 133 -21.74 -8.89 1.85
N ALA A 134 -22.19 -8.78 0.61
CA ALA A 134 -22.39 -9.93 -0.29
C ALA A 134 -22.34 -9.50 -1.76
N LEU A 135 -22.13 -10.48 -2.64
CA LEU A 135 -22.26 -10.31 -4.09
C LEU A 135 -23.71 -10.51 -4.53
N VAL A 136 -24.18 -9.65 -5.44
CA VAL A 136 -25.43 -9.85 -6.18
C VAL A 136 -25.11 -10.58 -7.47
N ARG A 137 -25.88 -11.61 -7.79
CA ARG A 137 -25.67 -12.46 -8.97
C ARG A 137 -26.94 -12.59 -9.80
N ASN A 138 -26.73 -12.73 -11.11
CA ASN A 138 -27.78 -13.09 -12.05
C ASN A 138 -27.20 -14.05 -13.09
N GLY A 139 -27.79 -15.24 -13.27
CA GLY A 139 -27.32 -16.24 -14.24
C GLY A 139 -25.83 -16.61 -14.10
N GLY A 140 -25.32 -16.70 -12.86
CA GLY A 140 -23.91 -17.01 -12.58
C GLY A 140 -22.93 -15.86 -12.77
N ARG A 141 -23.39 -14.67 -13.22
CA ARG A 141 -22.62 -13.44 -13.33
C ARG A 141 -22.81 -12.58 -12.08
N VAL A 142 -21.75 -11.96 -11.58
CA VAL A 142 -21.86 -10.89 -10.58
C VAL A 142 -22.39 -9.63 -11.28
N THR A 143 -23.44 -9.04 -10.70
CA THR A 143 -24.17 -7.88 -11.23
C THR A 143 -24.30 -6.76 -10.20
N GLY A 144 -23.59 -6.83 -9.07
CA GLY A 144 -23.63 -5.82 -8.05
C GLY A 144 -23.17 -6.34 -6.69
N VAL A 145 -23.42 -5.52 -5.67
CA VAL A 145 -23.13 -5.84 -4.26
C VAL A 145 -24.29 -5.44 -3.36
N ARG A 146 -24.48 -6.17 -2.27
CA ARG A 146 -25.25 -5.71 -1.11
C ARG A 146 -24.31 -5.00 -0.17
N TYR A 147 -24.82 -3.94 0.44
CA TYR A 147 -24.06 -3.18 1.43
C TYR A 147 -24.90 -2.88 2.67
N ARG A 148 -24.24 -2.49 3.74
CA ARG A 148 -24.82 -1.97 4.97
C ARG A 148 -24.15 -0.63 5.30
N THR A 149 -24.95 0.34 5.70
CA THR A 149 -24.51 1.66 6.18
C THR A 149 -24.19 1.62 7.69
N ALA A 150 -23.60 2.69 8.23
CA ALA A 150 -23.23 2.74 9.64
C ALA A 150 -24.44 2.69 10.60
N ASP A 151 -25.59 3.22 10.19
CA ASP A 151 -26.88 3.16 10.91
C ASP A 151 -27.58 1.80 10.79
N GLY A 152 -26.97 0.83 10.09
CA GLY A 152 -27.49 -0.52 9.93
C GLY A 152 -28.45 -0.71 8.75
N ALA A 153 -28.79 0.34 8.00
CA ALA A 153 -29.62 0.22 6.82
C ALA A 153 -28.91 -0.62 5.75
N GLY A 154 -29.68 -1.47 5.07
CA GLY A 154 -29.16 -2.30 3.95
C GLY A 154 -29.56 -1.73 2.60
N GLY A 155 -28.69 -1.94 1.60
CA GLY A 155 -28.98 -1.57 0.22
C GLY A 155 -28.35 -2.54 -0.78
N GLU A 156 -28.77 -2.41 -2.04
CA GLU A 156 -28.21 -3.14 -3.17
C GLU A 156 -27.79 -2.13 -4.25
N LEU A 157 -26.54 -2.22 -4.71
CA LEU A 157 -26.01 -1.41 -5.79
C LEU A 157 -25.63 -2.32 -6.96
N ARG A 158 -26.30 -2.17 -8.09
CA ARG A 158 -26.05 -2.93 -9.31
C ARG A 158 -25.05 -2.25 -10.20
N ALA A 159 -24.29 -3.06 -10.95
CA ALA A 159 -23.28 -2.56 -11.87
C ALA A 159 -22.96 -3.57 -12.97
N ASP A 160 -22.43 -3.07 -14.08
CA ASP A 160 -21.89 -3.91 -15.16
C ASP A 160 -20.65 -4.69 -14.71
N LEU A 161 -19.89 -4.12 -13.75
CA LEU A 161 -18.71 -4.72 -13.17
C LEU A 161 -18.58 -4.37 -11.69
N VAL A 162 -18.17 -5.35 -10.89
CA VAL A 162 -17.69 -5.17 -9.51
C VAL A 162 -16.19 -5.36 -9.45
N ILE A 163 -15.47 -4.43 -8.80
CA ILE A 163 -14.03 -4.56 -8.56
C ILE A 163 -13.76 -4.56 -7.06
N ALA A 164 -13.21 -5.67 -6.56
CA ALA A 164 -12.83 -5.85 -5.17
C ALA A 164 -11.44 -5.27 -4.92
N THR A 165 -11.38 -4.23 -4.08
CA THR A 165 -10.19 -3.58 -3.54
C THR A 165 -10.25 -3.54 -2.00
N ASP A 166 -11.04 -4.43 -1.39
CA ASP A 166 -11.39 -4.52 0.02
C ASP A 166 -10.31 -5.20 0.89
N GLY A 167 -9.11 -5.31 0.34
CA GLY A 167 -7.89 -5.62 1.07
C GLY A 167 -7.68 -7.11 1.36
N ARG A 168 -6.68 -7.39 2.21
CA ARG A 168 -6.19 -8.75 2.52
C ARG A 168 -7.23 -9.69 3.14
N HIS A 169 -8.27 -9.15 3.74
CA HIS A 169 -9.40 -9.88 4.30
C HIS A 169 -10.66 -9.78 3.44
N SER A 170 -10.51 -9.59 2.15
CA SER A 170 -11.57 -9.34 1.19
C SER A 170 -12.81 -10.23 1.41
N THR A 171 -13.94 -9.57 1.65
CA THR A 171 -15.24 -10.23 1.75
C THR A 171 -15.69 -10.71 0.38
N LEU A 172 -15.54 -9.85 -0.65
CA LEU A 172 -16.01 -10.20 -1.99
C LEU A 172 -15.21 -11.37 -2.59
N ARG A 173 -13.92 -11.46 -2.30
CA ARG A 173 -13.09 -12.61 -2.69
C ARG A 173 -13.62 -13.92 -2.11
N ARG A 174 -13.99 -13.93 -0.82
CA ARG A 174 -14.58 -15.09 -0.15
C ARG A 174 -15.94 -15.46 -0.73
N GLU A 175 -16.81 -14.46 -0.91
CA GLU A 175 -18.12 -14.63 -1.55
C GLU A 175 -18.04 -15.17 -2.97
N ALA A 176 -16.95 -14.88 -3.66
CA ALA A 176 -16.64 -15.37 -5.00
C ALA A 176 -16.07 -16.81 -5.00
N GLY A 177 -15.78 -17.40 -3.84
CA GLY A 177 -15.11 -18.69 -3.74
C GLY A 177 -13.65 -18.66 -4.17
N LEU A 178 -13.02 -17.49 -4.22
CA LEU A 178 -11.63 -17.33 -4.63
C LEU A 178 -10.71 -17.47 -3.41
N ALA A 179 -9.92 -18.53 -3.37
CA ALA A 179 -8.97 -18.84 -2.30
C ALA A 179 -7.53 -18.44 -2.70
N PRO A 180 -6.84 -17.60 -1.92
CA PRO A 180 -5.45 -17.25 -2.19
C PRO A 180 -4.50 -18.36 -1.76
N LYS A 181 -3.41 -18.54 -2.51
CA LYS A 181 -2.26 -19.31 -2.07
C LYS A 181 -1.43 -18.46 -1.11
N ALA A 182 -1.37 -18.87 0.14
CA ALA A 182 -0.54 -18.22 1.15
C ALA A 182 0.93 -18.68 1.06
N TYR A 183 1.84 -17.77 1.43
CA TYR A 183 3.27 -18.03 1.57
C TYR A 183 3.70 -17.75 3.00
N PRO A 184 4.67 -18.50 3.55
CA PRO A 184 5.19 -18.24 4.88
C PRO A 184 5.74 -16.84 5.06
N VAL A 185 5.44 -16.24 6.20
CA VAL A 185 5.98 -14.94 6.65
C VAL A 185 6.54 -15.12 8.05
N PRO A 186 7.79 -14.73 8.33
CA PRO A 186 8.44 -15.02 9.61
C PRO A 186 8.09 -14.06 10.74
N PHE A 187 7.38 -12.95 10.48
CA PHE A 187 7.12 -11.90 11.47
C PHE A 187 5.73 -11.29 11.34
N ASP A 188 5.26 -10.68 12.43
CA ASP A 188 4.23 -9.66 12.45
C ASP A 188 4.84 -8.30 12.79
N THR A 189 4.09 -7.21 12.58
CA THR A 189 4.57 -5.85 12.82
C THR A 189 3.60 -5.08 13.70
N TRP A 190 4.13 -4.34 14.67
CA TRP A 190 3.38 -3.38 15.49
C TRP A 190 3.85 -1.98 15.13
N TRP A 191 2.92 -1.15 14.70
CA TRP A 191 3.17 0.23 14.33
C TRP A 191 2.80 1.17 15.46
N PHE A 192 3.65 2.17 15.73
CA PHE A 192 3.42 3.20 16.75
C PHE A 192 4.22 4.46 16.41
N ARG A 193 4.05 5.53 17.21
CA ARG A 193 4.77 6.79 17.04
C ARG A 193 5.68 7.05 18.24
N LEU A 194 6.83 7.67 17.97
CA LEU A 194 7.66 8.31 18.97
C LEU A 194 7.86 9.78 18.59
N PRO A 195 7.91 10.70 19.57
CA PRO A 195 8.12 12.12 19.30
C PRO A 195 9.49 12.35 18.67
N ARG A 196 9.56 13.33 17.76
CA ARG A 196 10.80 13.83 17.19
C ARG A 196 11.05 15.24 17.73
N TYR A 197 12.18 15.42 18.39
CA TYR A 197 12.52 16.69 19.01
C TYR A 197 12.90 17.75 17.97
N ALA A 198 12.79 19.02 18.36
CA ALA A 198 13.11 20.14 17.46
C ALA A 198 14.55 20.10 16.95
N SER A 199 15.50 19.66 17.81
CA SER A 199 16.93 19.48 17.46
C SER A 199 17.19 18.41 16.39
N GLU A 200 16.25 17.49 16.20
CA GLU A 200 16.35 16.40 15.22
C GLU A 200 15.64 16.76 13.90
N ARG A 201 14.88 17.86 13.88
CA ARG A 201 14.23 18.37 12.68
C ARG A 201 15.31 18.90 11.73
N GLY A 202 15.25 18.50 10.46
CA GLY A 202 16.28 18.84 9.47
C GLY A 202 17.28 17.72 9.18
N ALA A 203 17.37 16.68 10.02
CA ALA A 203 18.09 15.48 9.62
C ALA A 203 17.42 14.85 8.38
N VAL A 204 18.25 14.35 7.47
CA VAL A 204 17.79 13.73 6.22
C VAL A 204 16.79 12.63 6.53
N ALA A 205 15.65 12.64 5.85
CA ALA A 205 14.66 11.57 5.96
C ALA A 205 15.32 10.22 5.65
N GLY A 206 15.13 9.26 6.55
CA GLY A 206 15.79 7.96 6.47
C GLY A 206 14.89 6.83 6.94
N ILE A 207 15.29 5.63 6.58
CA ILE A 207 14.82 4.39 7.19
C ILE A 207 16.01 3.77 7.89
N VAL A 208 15.93 3.65 9.21
CA VAL A 208 17.02 3.11 10.02
C VAL A 208 16.51 1.87 10.76
N PRO A 209 16.87 0.66 10.27
CA PRO A 209 16.56 -0.57 10.98
C PRO A 209 17.53 -0.82 12.15
N ALA A 210 17.02 -1.40 13.22
CA ALA A 210 17.80 -2.02 14.27
C ALA A 210 17.39 -3.49 14.40
N PHE A 211 18.37 -4.38 14.60
CA PHE A 211 18.15 -5.81 14.62
C PHE A 211 18.62 -6.40 15.95
N GLY A 212 17.70 -7.04 16.67
CA GLY A 212 17.95 -7.85 17.85
C GLY A 212 17.90 -9.35 17.53
N ARG A 213 18.00 -10.18 18.57
CA ARG A 213 17.75 -11.62 18.47
C ARG A 213 16.28 -11.90 18.69
N GLY A 214 15.58 -12.31 17.63
CA GLY A 214 14.14 -12.55 17.65
C GLY A 214 13.26 -11.33 17.44
N GLU A 215 13.85 -10.18 17.16
CA GLU A 215 13.12 -8.92 17.01
C GLU A 215 13.87 -7.92 16.11
N ALA A 216 13.13 -6.96 15.56
CA ALA A 216 13.71 -5.85 14.84
C ALA A 216 12.86 -4.59 15.03
N LEU A 217 13.47 -3.43 14.90
CA LEU A 217 12.81 -2.14 14.97
C LEU A 217 13.17 -1.32 13.73
N LEU A 218 12.16 -0.73 13.12
CA LEU A 218 12.30 0.15 11.97
C LEU A 218 11.85 1.55 12.35
N ALA A 219 12.71 2.54 12.18
CA ALA A 219 12.37 3.94 12.36
C ALA A 219 12.28 4.64 11.00
N LEU A 220 11.11 5.22 10.69
CA LEU A 220 10.89 6.06 9.51
C LEU A 220 10.76 7.50 9.97
N PHE A 221 11.58 8.37 9.42
CA PHE A 221 11.65 9.78 9.82
C PHE A 221 10.52 10.57 9.15
N ARG A 222 9.62 11.08 9.98
CA ARG A 222 8.58 12.04 9.58
C ARG A 222 8.99 13.46 9.95
N THR A 223 8.17 14.44 9.62
CA THR A 223 8.47 15.85 9.89
C THR A 223 8.60 16.11 11.41
N ASP A 224 7.66 15.61 12.21
CA ASP A 224 7.47 15.92 13.63
C ASP A 224 7.44 14.68 14.56
N TYR A 225 7.48 13.49 13.99
CA TYR A 225 7.53 12.23 14.75
C TYR A 225 8.33 11.15 14.01
N PHE A 226 8.67 10.08 14.71
CA PHE A 226 9.17 8.85 14.12
C PHE A 226 8.02 7.84 14.00
N GLN A 227 7.77 7.38 12.79
CA GLN A 227 6.94 6.21 12.56
C GLN A 227 7.76 4.96 12.87
N MET A 228 7.37 4.23 13.89
CA MET A 228 8.08 3.05 14.34
C MET A 228 7.37 1.78 13.92
N GLY A 229 8.13 0.81 13.43
CA GLY A 229 7.65 -0.55 13.16
C GLY A 229 8.46 -1.55 13.98
N TYR A 230 7.85 -2.16 15.00
CA TYR A 230 8.47 -3.26 15.74
C TYR A 230 8.05 -4.57 15.10
N LEU A 231 9.04 -5.41 14.79
CA LEU A 231 8.87 -6.72 14.17
C LEU A 231 9.23 -7.81 15.19
N ALA A 232 8.36 -8.78 15.35
CA ALA A 232 8.60 -9.97 16.18
C ALA A 232 8.08 -11.23 15.46
N PRO A 233 8.45 -12.44 15.92
CA PRO A 233 8.05 -13.68 15.28
C PRO A 233 6.54 -13.78 15.08
N LYS A 234 6.14 -14.34 13.95
CA LYS A 234 4.74 -14.53 13.55
C LYS A 234 3.91 -15.18 14.65
N GLY A 235 2.73 -14.59 14.95
CA GLY A 235 1.77 -15.12 15.91
C GLY A 235 2.10 -14.84 17.39
N THR A 236 3.00 -13.89 17.68
CA THR A 236 3.39 -13.57 19.07
C THR A 236 2.58 -12.42 19.71
N ASP A 237 1.54 -11.89 19.06
CA ASP A 237 0.78 -10.73 19.57
C ASP A 237 0.19 -10.97 20.96
N ALA A 238 -0.49 -12.09 21.18
CA ALA A 238 -1.09 -12.41 22.48
C ALA A 238 -0.04 -12.46 23.62
N ARG A 239 1.15 -13.04 23.33
CA ARG A 239 2.25 -13.08 24.29
C ARG A 239 2.79 -11.71 24.62
N LEU A 240 3.06 -10.88 23.59
CA LEU A 240 3.60 -9.52 23.77
C LEU A 240 2.61 -8.62 24.54
N ARG A 241 1.30 -8.77 24.29
CA ARG A 241 0.27 -8.06 25.06
C ARG A 241 0.22 -8.52 26.52
N ALA A 242 0.38 -9.82 26.78
CA ALA A 242 0.41 -10.37 28.14
C ALA A 242 1.65 -9.92 28.94
N GLU A 243 2.79 -9.68 28.29
CA GLU A 243 4.01 -9.14 28.89
C GLU A 243 3.84 -7.65 29.31
N GLY A 244 2.90 -6.95 28.70
CA GLY A 244 2.49 -5.58 29.07
C GLY A 244 3.39 -4.48 28.52
N ILE A 245 2.91 -3.22 28.64
CA ILE A 245 3.54 -2.06 28.02
C ILE A 245 4.95 -1.75 28.55
N LYS A 246 5.22 -2.02 29.83
CA LYS A 246 6.55 -1.78 30.43
C LYS A 246 7.63 -2.63 29.77
N GLU A 247 7.33 -3.90 29.52
CA GLU A 247 8.27 -4.80 28.85
C GLU A 247 8.45 -4.40 27.38
N TYR A 248 7.38 -3.97 26.71
CA TYR A 248 7.44 -3.48 25.34
C TYR A 248 8.37 -2.26 25.22
N ARG A 249 8.22 -1.25 26.10
CA ARG A 249 9.09 -0.07 26.17
C ARG A 249 10.55 -0.46 26.40
N ARG A 250 10.79 -1.41 27.33
CA ARG A 250 12.14 -1.92 27.63
C ARG A 250 12.80 -2.54 26.40
N ARG A 251 12.07 -3.33 25.60
CA ARG A 251 12.57 -3.94 24.36
C ARG A 251 12.92 -2.88 23.32
N ILE A 252 12.08 -1.88 23.13
CA ILE A 252 12.35 -0.77 22.19
C ILE A 252 13.61 -0.01 22.61
N ALA A 253 13.73 0.34 23.89
CA ALA A 253 14.91 1.03 24.43
C ALA A 253 16.19 0.19 24.29
N ALA A 254 16.09 -1.14 24.45
CA ALA A 254 17.22 -2.05 24.27
C ALA A 254 17.66 -2.16 22.79
N LEU A 255 16.71 -2.17 21.85
CA LEU A 255 17.00 -2.19 20.41
C LEU A 255 17.56 -0.85 19.89
N ARG A 256 17.09 0.25 20.46
CA ARG A 256 17.47 1.62 20.08
C ARG A 256 17.63 2.48 21.34
N PRO A 257 18.82 2.43 21.98
CA PRO A 257 19.11 3.21 23.19
C PRO A 257 18.94 4.74 22.99
N ASP A 258 19.14 5.21 21.77
CA ASP A 258 18.91 6.61 21.37
C ASP A 258 17.44 7.05 21.41
N PHE A 259 16.50 6.11 21.57
CA PHE A 259 15.07 6.40 21.78
C PHE A 259 14.59 6.09 23.21
N ALA A 260 15.49 5.69 24.12
CA ALA A 260 15.13 5.33 25.50
C ALA A 260 14.47 6.48 26.27
N ASP A 261 14.83 7.73 25.95
CA ASP A 261 14.31 8.95 26.57
C ASP A 261 12.84 9.27 26.21
N ARG A 262 12.28 8.57 25.24
CA ARG A 262 10.94 8.88 24.67
C ARG A 262 10.00 7.69 24.59
N VAL A 263 10.40 6.50 25.01
CA VAL A 263 9.55 5.29 24.97
C VAL A 263 8.27 5.44 25.82
N ASP A 264 8.28 6.30 26.82
CA ASP A 264 7.11 6.59 27.65
C ASP A 264 5.97 7.30 26.88
N ALA A 265 6.26 7.86 25.71
CA ALA A 265 5.24 8.37 24.81
C ALA A 265 4.29 7.28 24.27
N ILE A 266 4.67 5.99 24.35
CA ILE A 266 3.75 4.87 24.12
C ILE A 266 2.97 4.67 25.42
N ALA A 267 1.82 5.32 25.57
CA ALA A 267 1.10 5.35 26.85
C ALA A 267 0.55 3.97 27.22
N SER A 268 0.04 3.23 26.23
CA SER A 268 -0.67 1.97 26.44
C SER A 268 -0.48 0.98 25.27
N LEU A 269 -1.01 -0.23 25.41
CA LEU A 269 -0.99 -1.24 24.35
C LEU A 269 -1.94 -0.88 23.18
N GLU A 270 -2.87 0.03 23.37
CA GLU A 270 -3.78 0.55 22.34
C GLU A 270 -3.05 1.45 21.34
N ASP A 271 -1.91 2.05 21.74
CA ASP A 271 -1.04 2.82 20.85
C ASP A 271 -0.25 1.94 19.87
N LEU A 272 -0.30 0.62 20.08
CA LEU A 272 0.37 -0.38 19.25
C LEU A 272 -0.59 -0.98 18.22
N HIS A 273 -0.47 -0.55 16.99
CA HIS A 273 -1.33 -1.00 15.90
C HIS A 273 -0.74 -2.27 15.25
N TRP A 274 -1.29 -3.41 15.64
CA TRP A 274 -0.85 -4.70 15.13
C TRP A 274 -1.24 -4.93 13.67
N LEU A 275 -0.29 -5.37 12.89
CA LEU A 275 -0.46 -5.80 11.51
C LEU A 275 -0.18 -7.31 11.39
N ASP A 276 -1.24 -8.11 11.18
CA ASP A 276 -1.13 -9.49 10.71
C ASP A 276 -0.49 -9.49 9.31
N VAL A 277 0.82 -9.72 9.25
CA VAL A 277 1.55 -9.70 7.99
C VAL A 277 1.20 -10.93 7.16
N ARG A 278 0.72 -10.71 5.96
CA ARG A 278 0.37 -11.76 5.00
C ARG A 278 1.13 -11.57 3.71
N LEU A 279 1.44 -12.69 3.10
CA LEU A 279 1.96 -12.77 1.74
C LEU A 279 1.17 -13.87 1.04
N ASP A 280 0.26 -13.46 0.17
CA ASP A 280 -0.59 -14.41 -0.54
C ASP A 280 -0.89 -13.94 -1.97
N ARG A 281 -1.45 -14.81 -2.79
CA ARG A 281 -1.88 -14.47 -4.13
C ARG A 281 -2.96 -15.41 -4.62
N LEU A 282 -4.00 -14.85 -5.24
CA LEU A 282 -5.01 -15.60 -5.97
C LEU A 282 -4.38 -16.30 -7.21
N ARG A 283 -4.85 -17.51 -7.48
CA ARG A 283 -4.54 -18.20 -8.73
C ARG A 283 -5.30 -17.56 -9.90
N GLU A 284 -6.57 -17.30 -9.70
CA GLU A 284 -7.47 -16.58 -10.61
C GLU A 284 -8.00 -15.34 -9.88
N TRP A 285 -7.84 -14.14 -10.49
CA TRP A 285 -8.20 -12.87 -9.87
C TRP A 285 -9.63 -12.43 -10.17
N HIS A 286 -10.34 -13.19 -10.97
CA HIS A 286 -11.66 -12.79 -11.48
C HIS A 286 -12.58 -13.99 -11.63
N ILE A 287 -13.88 -13.69 -11.56
CA ILE A 287 -14.97 -14.51 -12.08
C ILE A 287 -15.82 -13.64 -13.01
N ASN A 288 -16.87 -14.19 -13.61
CA ASN A 288 -17.73 -13.40 -14.49
C ASN A 288 -18.40 -12.23 -13.71
N GLY A 289 -18.12 -11.00 -14.10
CA GLY A 289 -18.62 -9.77 -13.47
C GLY A 289 -17.90 -9.31 -12.21
N LEU A 290 -16.80 -9.96 -11.80
CA LEU A 290 -15.96 -9.55 -10.65
C LEU A 290 -14.48 -9.65 -10.98
N LEU A 291 -13.71 -8.62 -10.59
CA LEU A 291 -12.25 -8.61 -10.59
C LEU A 291 -11.74 -8.24 -9.19
N CYS A 292 -10.73 -8.94 -8.69
CA CYS A 292 -9.96 -8.57 -7.49
C CYS A 292 -8.64 -7.93 -7.92
N ILE A 293 -8.25 -6.81 -7.28
CA ILE A 293 -6.94 -6.15 -7.47
C ILE A 293 -6.36 -5.70 -6.13
N GLY A 294 -5.08 -5.36 -6.12
CA GLY A 294 -4.35 -4.99 -4.91
C GLY A 294 -4.36 -6.13 -3.89
N ASP A 295 -4.42 -5.79 -2.59
CA ASP A 295 -4.39 -6.79 -1.51
C ASP A 295 -5.57 -7.79 -1.54
N ALA A 296 -6.66 -7.48 -2.25
CA ALA A 296 -7.75 -8.43 -2.47
C ALA A 296 -7.32 -9.58 -3.42
N ALA A 297 -6.41 -9.32 -4.34
CA ALA A 297 -5.84 -10.32 -5.24
C ALA A 297 -4.52 -10.91 -4.75
N HIS A 298 -3.67 -10.09 -4.10
CA HIS A 298 -2.33 -10.46 -3.69
C HIS A 298 -1.82 -9.59 -2.52
N ALA A 299 -1.99 -10.05 -1.32
CA ALA A 299 -1.45 -9.35 -0.15
C ALA A 299 0.09 -9.38 -0.17
N MET A 300 0.69 -8.23 0.16
CA MET A 300 2.13 -8.03 0.21
C MET A 300 2.62 -7.90 1.65
N SER A 301 3.83 -8.42 1.90
CA SER A 301 4.57 -8.08 3.11
C SER A 301 4.93 -6.59 3.13
N PRO A 302 5.02 -5.94 4.32
CA PRO A 302 5.49 -4.56 4.42
C PRO A 302 6.97 -4.41 4.04
N ALA A 303 7.72 -5.50 3.91
CA ALA A 303 9.12 -5.47 3.52
C ALA A 303 9.30 -4.81 2.14
N GLY A 304 10.05 -3.71 2.12
CA GLY A 304 10.30 -2.88 0.93
C GLY A 304 9.22 -1.82 0.64
N GLY A 305 8.11 -1.78 1.39
CA GLY A 305 7.06 -0.74 1.23
C GLY A 305 6.33 -0.75 -0.11
N VAL A 306 6.32 -1.86 -0.85
CA VAL A 306 5.89 -1.91 -2.27
C VAL A 306 4.39 -2.14 -2.48
N GLY A 307 3.63 -2.50 -1.43
CA GLY A 307 2.23 -2.94 -1.55
C GLY A 307 1.31 -1.90 -2.18
N ILE A 308 1.35 -0.66 -1.68
CA ILE A 308 0.56 0.46 -2.21
C ILE A 308 0.83 0.68 -3.70
N ASN A 309 2.12 0.74 -4.07
CA ASN A 309 2.51 1.06 -5.43
C ASN A 309 2.10 -0.04 -6.41
N LEU A 310 2.14 -1.30 -5.98
CA LEU A 310 1.68 -2.42 -6.79
C LEU A 310 0.16 -2.38 -6.97
N ALA A 311 -0.58 -2.07 -5.91
CA ALA A 311 -2.03 -1.93 -5.92
C ALA A 311 -2.50 -0.77 -6.82
N ILE A 312 -1.79 0.36 -6.81
CA ILE A 312 -2.05 1.50 -7.72
C ILE A 312 -1.78 1.10 -9.17
N GLN A 313 -0.70 0.39 -9.45
CA GLN A 313 -0.40 -0.08 -10.80
C GLN A 313 -1.43 -1.09 -11.31
N ASP A 314 -2.02 -1.90 -10.44
CA ASP A 314 -3.16 -2.77 -10.81
C ASP A 314 -4.38 -1.94 -11.19
N ALA A 315 -4.66 -0.87 -10.45
CA ALA A 315 -5.75 0.07 -10.76
C ALA A 315 -5.56 0.72 -12.14
N VAL A 316 -4.33 1.15 -12.45
CA VAL A 316 -4.00 1.70 -13.78
C VAL A 316 -4.24 0.68 -14.88
N ALA A 317 -3.74 -0.54 -14.71
CA ALA A 317 -3.93 -1.61 -15.70
C ALA A 317 -5.42 -1.99 -15.86
N ALA A 318 -6.19 -1.99 -14.75
CA ALA A 318 -7.62 -2.26 -14.78
C ALA A 318 -8.37 -1.15 -15.54
N ALA A 319 -8.10 0.12 -15.23
CA ALA A 319 -8.72 1.24 -15.94
C ALA A 319 -8.42 1.23 -17.43
N ASP A 320 -7.14 1.07 -17.80
CA ASP A 320 -6.71 1.05 -19.20
C ASP A 320 -7.32 -0.12 -19.99
N CYS A 321 -7.43 -1.30 -19.40
CA CYS A 321 -8.01 -2.47 -20.05
C CYS A 321 -9.54 -2.45 -20.13
N LEU A 322 -10.22 -1.83 -19.15
CA LEU A 322 -11.66 -2.05 -18.95
C LEU A 322 -12.52 -0.83 -19.25
N ALA A 323 -11.98 0.41 -19.19
CA ALA A 323 -12.77 1.62 -19.42
C ALA A 323 -13.52 1.60 -20.78
N PRO A 324 -12.91 1.20 -21.92
CA PRO A 324 -13.65 1.16 -23.19
C PRO A 324 -14.83 0.19 -23.19
N SER A 325 -14.75 -0.90 -22.41
CA SER A 325 -15.80 -1.91 -22.32
C SER A 325 -16.89 -1.51 -21.34
N LEU A 326 -16.51 -0.83 -20.26
CA LEU A 326 -17.47 -0.24 -19.30
C LEU A 326 -18.31 0.84 -19.96
N LEU A 327 -17.74 1.69 -20.82
CA LEU A 327 -18.48 2.69 -21.59
C LEU A 327 -19.51 2.06 -22.55
N ARG A 328 -19.30 0.81 -22.95
CA ARG A 328 -20.26 0.05 -23.75
C ARG A 328 -21.26 -0.77 -22.92
N GLY A 329 -21.19 -0.67 -21.57
CA GLY A 329 -22.04 -1.43 -20.64
C GLY A 329 -21.79 -2.95 -20.63
N ARG A 330 -20.61 -3.41 -21.14
CA ARG A 330 -20.35 -4.85 -21.24
C ARG A 330 -18.89 -5.19 -21.09
N VAL A 331 -18.57 -5.88 -20.00
CA VAL A 331 -17.21 -6.40 -19.73
C VAL A 331 -17.23 -7.93 -19.79
N SER A 332 -16.36 -8.50 -20.63
CA SER A 332 -16.18 -9.94 -20.79
C SER A 332 -15.16 -10.51 -19.82
N ARG A 333 -15.26 -11.82 -19.52
CA ARG A 333 -14.25 -12.54 -18.72
C ARG A 333 -12.84 -12.48 -19.35
N ALA A 334 -12.75 -12.43 -20.68
CA ALA A 334 -11.47 -12.33 -21.40
C ALA A 334 -10.76 -11.00 -21.11
N GLU A 335 -11.51 -9.92 -20.96
CA GLU A 335 -10.98 -8.60 -20.60
C GLU A 335 -10.49 -8.56 -19.14
N LEU A 336 -11.22 -9.17 -18.22
CA LEU A 336 -10.77 -9.34 -16.83
C LEU A 336 -9.47 -10.17 -16.79
N ALA A 337 -9.39 -11.26 -17.54
CA ALA A 337 -8.18 -12.06 -17.67
C ALA A 337 -6.99 -11.29 -18.26
N ARG A 338 -7.23 -10.27 -19.12
CA ARG A 338 -6.18 -9.39 -19.66
C ARG A 338 -5.51 -8.58 -18.56
N VAL A 339 -6.30 -8.02 -17.62
CA VAL A 339 -5.76 -7.30 -16.45
C VAL A 339 -4.85 -8.23 -15.65
N GLN A 340 -5.35 -9.42 -15.28
CA GLN A 340 -4.55 -10.40 -14.55
C GLN A 340 -3.26 -10.78 -15.28
N ARG A 341 -3.29 -11.07 -16.58
CA ARG A 341 -2.09 -11.41 -17.37
C ARG A 341 -1.07 -10.27 -17.35
N ARG A 342 -1.52 -9.01 -17.46
CA ARG A 342 -0.66 -7.83 -17.44
C ARG A 342 0.03 -7.64 -16.09
N ARG A 343 -0.66 -7.90 -14.96
CA ARG A 343 -0.18 -7.62 -13.61
C ARG A 343 0.41 -8.82 -12.88
N ARG A 344 0.16 -10.04 -13.34
CA ARG A 344 0.62 -11.26 -12.66
C ARG A 344 2.15 -11.35 -12.59
N MET A 345 2.86 -11.06 -13.68
CA MET A 345 4.32 -11.16 -13.69
C MET A 345 4.97 -10.18 -12.71
N PRO A 346 4.65 -8.86 -12.71
CA PRO A 346 5.18 -7.95 -11.70
C PRO A 346 4.91 -8.41 -10.28
N THR A 347 3.69 -8.87 -9.98
CA THR A 347 3.31 -9.40 -8.67
C THR A 347 4.17 -10.60 -8.26
N VAL A 348 4.36 -11.57 -9.17
CA VAL A 348 5.17 -12.76 -8.90
C VAL A 348 6.62 -12.39 -8.62
N VAL A 349 7.21 -11.49 -9.40
CA VAL A 349 8.60 -11.05 -9.24
C VAL A 349 8.80 -10.36 -7.89
N VAL A 350 7.91 -9.43 -7.54
CA VAL A 350 7.99 -8.72 -6.25
C VAL A 350 7.80 -9.68 -5.07
N GLN A 351 6.82 -10.57 -5.11
CA GLN A 351 6.62 -11.56 -4.04
C GLN A 351 7.79 -12.55 -3.93
N THR A 352 8.43 -12.91 -5.04
CA THR A 352 9.62 -13.77 -5.02
C THR A 352 10.79 -13.06 -4.34
N ALA A 353 11.00 -11.77 -4.64
CA ALA A 353 12.01 -10.95 -3.97
C ALA A 353 11.71 -10.82 -2.45
N GLN A 354 10.44 -10.59 -2.06
CA GLN A 354 10.05 -10.54 -0.65
C GLN A 354 10.27 -11.88 0.06
N ARG A 355 9.96 -13.01 -0.58
CA ARG A 355 10.22 -14.35 -0.02
C ARG A 355 11.71 -14.62 0.16
N ALA A 356 12.54 -14.19 -0.79
CA ALA A 356 13.99 -14.26 -0.65
C ALA A 356 14.49 -13.41 0.53
N MET A 357 13.97 -12.18 0.68
CA MET A 357 14.28 -11.30 1.81
C MET A 357 13.82 -11.92 3.15
N HIS A 358 12.63 -12.53 3.20
CA HIS A 358 12.15 -13.24 4.39
C HIS A 358 13.12 -14.35 4.80
N ARG A 359 13.54 -15.20 3.88
CA ARG A 359 14.45 -16.33 4.15
C ARG A 359 15.87 -15.90 4.54
N LEU A 360 16.42 -14.90 3.81
CA LEU A 360 17.83 -14.56 3.94
C LEU A 360 18.10 -13.54 5.06
N LEU A 361 17.13 -12.65 5.33
CA LEU A 361 17.29 -11.60 6.33
C LEU A 361 16.41 -11.83 7.56
N PHE A 362 15.08 -11.90 7.37
CA PHE A 362 14.17 -11.87 8.52
C PHE A 362 14.08 -13.20 9.27
N GLU A 363 14.06 -14.35 8.62
CA GLU A 363 13.93 -15.64 9.29
C GLU A 363 15.11 -15.94 10.24
N PRO A 364 16.39 -15.71 9.87
CA PRO A 364 17.51 -15.84 10.80
C PRO A 364 17.46 -14.88 12.00
N ILE A 365 16.93 -13.66 11.81
CA ILE A 365 16.74 -12.68 12.88
C ILE A 365 15.61 -13.14 13.80
N MET A 366 14.45 -13.45 13.26
CA MET A 366 13.26 -13.84 14.03
C MET A 366 13.45 -15.15 14.81
N SER A 367 14.28 -16.06 14.28
CA SER A 367 14.68 -17.29 14.99
C SER A 367 15.78 -17.08 16.06
N GLY A 368 16.27 -15.85 16.25
CA GLY A 368 17.36 -15.55 17.20
C GLY A 368 18.76 -15.98 16.78
N LYS A 369 18.91 -16.58 15.60
CA LYS A 369 20.21 -17.08 15.07
C LYS A 369 21.14 -15.94 14.67
N ARG A 370 20.62 -14.72 14.42
CA ARG A 370 21.37 -13.56 13.97
C ARG A 370 20.80 -12.27 14.56
N SER A 371 21.67 -11.30 14.81
CA SER A 371 21.30 -9.97 15.33
C SER A 371 21.75 -8.83 14.38
N GLY A 372 21.72 -9.07 13.06
CA GLY A 372 22.15 -8.05 12.09
C GLY A 372 21.97 -8.51 10.65
N ALA A 373 22.26 -7.59 9.72
CA ALA A 373 22.26 -7.92 8.30
C ALA A 373 23.36 -8.95 7.97
N PRO A 374 23.12 -9.85 6.98
CA PRO A 374 24.14 -10.80 6.54
C PRO A 374 25.41 -10.11 6.07
N ALA A 375 26.58 -10.56 6.54
CA ALA A 375 27.87 -10.00 6.14
C ALA A 375 28.06 -10.02 4.61
N ALA A 376 27.62 -11.09 3.94
CA ALA A 376 27.63 -11.19 2.48
C ALA A 376 26.81 -10.10 1.80
N LEU A 377 25.63 -9.74 2.36
CA LEU A 377 24.78 -8.66 1.84
C LEU A 377 25.46 -7.30 2.00
N LEU A 378 26.07 -7.05 3.16
CA LEU A 378 26.84 -5.83 3.42
C LEU A 378 28.07 -5.72 2.55
N PHE A 379 28.79 -6.83 2.35
CA PHE A 379 29.95 -6.91 1.43
C PHE A 379 29.52 -6.60 -0.01
N LEU A 380 28.44 -7.23 -0.48
CA LEU A 380 27.90 -6.99 -1.82
C LEU A 380 27.51 -5.53 -2.04
N ALA A 381 26.84 -4.92 -1.04
CA ALA A 381 26.46 -3.52 -1.10
C ALA A 381 27.66 -2.56 -1.14
N ARG A 382 28.78 -2.91 -0.47
CA ARG A 382 30.01 -2.11 -0.47
C ARG A 382 30.79 -2.22 -1.78
N HIS A 383 30.84 -3.41 -2.40
CA HIS A 383 31.79 -3.71 -3.48
C HIS A 383 31.15 -3.83 -4.87
N LEU A 384 29.81 -3.85 -4.98
CA LEU A 384 29.10 -3.88 -6.26
C LEU A 384 28.30 -2.59 -6.49
N PRO A 385 28.91 -1.55 -7.12
CA PRO A 385 28.24 -0.28 -7.39
C PRO A 385 26.95 -0.42 -8.20
N ALA A 386 26.88 -1.45 -9.07
CA ALA A 386 25.69 -1.77 -9.85
C ALA A 386 24.50 -2.15 -8.95
N ALA A 387 24.71 -2.85 -7.83
CA ALA A 387 23.65 -3.19 -6.88
C ALA A 387 23.02 -1.93 -6.27
N GLY A 388 23.82 -0.88 -6.04
CA GLY A 388 23.38 0.42 -5.54
C GLY A 388 22.41 1.16 -6.47
N ARG A 389 22.33 0.79 -7.75
CA ARG A 389 21.37 1.37 -8.73
C ARG A 389 20.20 0.44 -9.05
N VAL A 390 20.44 -0.86 -9.09
CA VAL A 390 19.40 -1.86 -9.46
C VAL A 390 18.36 -1.99 -8.35
N VAL A 391 18.76 -2.10 -7.08
CA VAL A 391 17.85 -2.24 -5.95
C VAL A 391 16.93 -1.02 -5.80
N PRO A 392 17.43 0.23 -5.78
CA PRO A 392 16.56 1.42 -5.73
C PRO A 392 15.60 1.50 -6.93
N ARG A 393 16.07 1.20 -8.14
CA ARG A 393 15.22 1.20 -9.33
C ARG A 393 14.11 0.16 -9.24
N PHE A 394 14.41 -1.04 -8.75
CA PHE A 394 13.42 -2.10 -8.55
C PHE A 394 12.38 -1.72 -7.50
N ILE A 395 12.80 -1.13 -6.37
CA ILE A 395 11.89 -0.66 -5.33
C ILE A 395 11.04 0.52 -5.85
N ALA A 396 11.67 1.51 -6.50
CA ALA A 396 11.05 2.76 -6.92
C ALA A 396 10.03 2.57 -8.06
N PHE A 397 10.32 1.72 -9.04
CA PHE A 397 9.50 1.56 -10.24
C PHE A 397 8.87 0.18 -10.38
N GLY A 398 9.44 -0.84 -9.73
CA GLY A 398 9.03 -2.22 -9.96
C GLY A 398 9.52 -2.78 -11.31
N PRO A 399 9.21 -4.07 -11.59
CA PRO A 399 9.71 -4.74 -12.80
C PRO A 399 9.01 -4.31 -14.10
N ARG A 400 7.78 -3.82 -14.02
CA ARG A 400 6.97 -3.35 -15.16
C ARG A 400 6.04 -2.22 -14.71
N PRO A 401 6.56 -0.99 -14.61
CA PRO A 401 5.76 0.15 -14.16
C PRO A 401 4.68 0.51 -15.18
N GLU A 402 3.50 0.88 -14.66
CA GLU A 402 2.40 1.39 -15.45
C GLU A 402 2.52 2.91 -15.64
N HIS A 403 1.86 3.42 -16.68
CA HIS A 403 1.71 4.84 -17.01
C HIS A 403 0.25 5.21 -17.06
N ALA A 404 -0.06 6.48 -16.85
CA ALA A 404 -1.43 6.97 -16.97
C ALA A 404 -2.00 6.67 -18.36
N PRO A 405 -3.21 6.08 -18.44
CA PRO A 405 -3.90 5.93 -19.70
C PRO A 405 -4.10 7.27 -20.39
N GLY A 406 -4.11 7.29 -21.72
CA GLY A 406 -4.24 8.53 -22.50
C GLY A 406 -5.47 9.37 -22.11
N PHE A 407 -6.60 8.73 -21.88
CA PHE A 407 -7.86 9.38 -21.49
C PHE A 407 -7.79 10.04 -20.09
N ALA A 408 -6.90 9.57 -19.22
CA ALA A 408 -6.79 10.08 -17.85
C ALA A 408 -5.75 11.18 -17.68
N ARG A 409 -4.88 11.39 -18.69
CA ARG A 409 -3.87 12.45 -18.64
C ARG A 409 -4.51 13.82 -18.67
N ARG A 410 -3.98 14.74 -17.87
CA ARG A 410 -4.38 16.14 -17.85
C ARG A 410 -3.13 17.01 -17.82
N THR A 411 -3.19 18.15 -18.51
CA THR A 411 -2.19 19.20 -18.31
C THR A 411 -2.58 20.05 -17.09
N PRO A 412 -1.62 20.68 -16.39
CA PRO A 412 -1.93 21.55 -15.26
C PRO A 412 -2.93 22.68 -15.56
N GLN A 413 -3.01 23.12 -16.82
CA GLN A 413 -3.95 24.14 -17.28
C GLN A 413 -5.41 23.64 -17.34
N GLN A 414 -5.62 22.33 -17.60
CA GLN A 414 -6.96 21.72 -17.67
C GLN A 414 -7.59 21.46 -16.30
N LEU A 415 -6.82 21.60 -15.21
CA LEU A 415 -7.28 21.38 -13.84
C LEU A 415 -7.67 22.67 -13.11
N ARG A 416 -7.53 23.85 -13.74
CA ARG A 416 -7.98 25.12 -13.15
C ARG A 416 -9.48 25.28 -13.41
N PRO A 417 -10.34 25.36 -12.37
CA PRO A 417 -11.74 25.69 -12.54
C PRO A 417 -11.84 27.11 -13.11
N GLY A 418 -12.48 27.28 -14.26
CA GLY A 418 -12.88 28.57 -14.80
C GLY A 418 -11.84 29.28 -15.68
N ALA A 419 -11.48 28.68 -16.82
CA ALA A 419 -11.04 29.39 -17.99
C ALA A 419 -11.94 28.95 -19.15
N GLY A 420 -13.15 29.47 -19.14
CA GLY A 420 -14.17 29.34 -20.18
C GLY A 420 -15.21 30.38 -19.93
#